data_6a29a9d36a81c19eb46c6d8c79bd3a0f
#
_entry.id   6a29a9d36a81c19eb46c6d8c79bd3a0f
#
_cell.length_a   1.000
_cell.length_b   1.000
_cell.length_c   1.000
_cell.angle_alpha   90.00
_cell.angle_beta   90.00
_cell.angle_gamma   90.00
#
_symmetry.space_group_name_H-M   'P 1'
#
loop_
_entity.id
_entity.type
_entity.pdbx_description
1 polymer ?
#
loop_
_entity_poly.entity_id
_entity_poly.type
_entity_poly.pdbx_seq_one_letter_code
_entity_poly.pdbx_strand_id
1 'polypeptide(L)'
;MPDPEFFDKTAEQCGVVVVIDEIQDRHIKCNKILKLYKPFYVLPVVNLLNGESSRKTSNSKRFVAPNARILVVDDNEINLKVVSGLLKPYKIKIVTATSGAEALDKIEDKNFDIVFMDHMMPEMDGVETLKRIRNKNNLYYKEVPIIVLTANAVAGAREMFLKEGFQEFISKPVELTVL
;
A
#
# COMPACT_ATOMS: atom_id res chain seq x y z
N MET A 1 -20.41 -1.53 26.68
CA MET A 1 -19.25 -2.42 26.51
C MET A 1 -19.36 -3.50 27.55
N PRO A 2 -19.11 -4.79 27.24
CA PRO A 2 -19.05 -5.82 28.24
C PRO A 2 -17.90 -5.54 29.22
N ASP A 3 -18.12 -5.93 30.49
CA ASP A 3 -17.18 -5.78 31.59
C ASP A 3 -15.85 -6.49 31.28
N PRO A 4 -14.67 -5.93 31.59
CA PRO A 4 -13.38 -6.63 31.46
C PRO A 4 -13.33 -8.01 32.12
N GLU A 5 -14.02 -8.20 33.25
CA GLU A 5 -14.14 -9.51 33.91
C GLU A 5 -14.87 -10.57 33.08
N PHE A 6 -15.77 -10.15 32.20
CA PHE A 6 -16.48 -11.06 31.28
C PHE A 6 -15.51 -11.76 30.31
N PHE A 7 -14.55 -10.99 29.78
CA PHE A 7 -13.56 -11.53 28.84
C PHE A 7 -12.59 -12.48 29.54
N ASP A 8 -12.20 -12.22 30.78
CA ASP A 8 -11.29 -13.10 31.53
C ASP A 8 -11.90 -14.48 31.79
N LYS A 9 -13.16 -14.53 32.25
CA LYS A 9 -13.89 -15.80 32.50
C LYS A 9 -14.11 -16.59 31.22
N THR A 10 -14.40 -15.93 30.10
CA THR A 10 -14.66 -16.59 28.83
C THR A 10 -13.39 -17.11 28.20
N ALA A 11 -12.26 -16.44 28.36
CA ALA A 11 -10.95 -16.85 27.85
C ALA A 11 -10.37 -18.09 28.58
N GLU A 12 -10.86 -18.43 29.77
CA GLU A 12 -10.46 -19.65 30.49
C GLU A 12 -11.12 -20.91 29.92
N GLN A 13 -12.24 -20.77 29.23
CA GLN A 13 -13.05 -21.90 28.74
C GLN A 13 -12.93 -22.12 27.22
N CYS A 14 -12.63 -21.08 26.45
CA CYS A 14 -12.45 -21.13 25.00
C CYS A 14 -11.54 -19.96 24.54
N GLY A 15 -10.84 -20.16 23.43
CA GLY A 15 -10.03 -19.08 22.83
C GLY A 15 -10.94 -17.93 22.39
N VAL A 16 -10.74 -16.74 22.98
CA VAL A 16 -11.50 -15.52 22.63
C VAL A 16 -10.67 -14.66 21.70
N VAL A 17 -11.24 -14.29 20.56
CA VAL A 17 -10.68 -13.33 19.63
C VAL A 17 -11.47 -12.03 19.72
N VAL A 18 -10.82 -10.94 20.05
CA VAL A 18 -11.44 -9.62 20.11
C VAL A 18 -10.91 -8.77 18.97
N VAL A 19 -11.84 -8.28 18.14
CA VAL A 19 -11.53 -7.34 17.06
C VAL A 19 -11.59 -5.94 17.62
N ILE A 20 -10.45 -5.24 17.60
CA ILE A 20 -10.29 -3.94 18.26
C ILE A 20 -9.62 -2.92 17.32
N ASP A 21 -9.88 -1.63 17.58
CA ASP A 21 -9.08 -0.53 17.03
C ASP A 21 -7.98 -0.09 18.03
N GLU A 22 -7.10 0.81 17.61
CA GLU A 22 -5.99 1.28 18.46
C GLU A 22 -6.45 2.02 19.74
N ILE A 23 -7.66 2.59 19.72
CA ILE A 23 -8.22 3.31 20.87
C ILE A 23 -8.73 2.31 21.89
N GLN A 24 -9.37 1.24 21.45
CA GLN A 24 -9.93 0.20 22.31
C GLN A 24 -8.84 -0.66 22.97
N ASP A 25 -7.68 -0.83 22.32
CA ASP A 25 -6.56 -1.62 22.87
C ASP A 25 -6.05 -1.11 24.22
N ARG A 26 -6.14 0.20 24.47
CA ARG A 26 -5.71 0.81 25.74
C ARG A 26 -6.54 0.37 26.95
N HIS A 27 -7.74 -0.11 26.72
CA HIS A 27 -8.69 -0.49 27.77
C HIS A 27 -8.74 -2.01 28.04
N ILE A 28 -8.15 -2.83 27.14
CA ILE A 28 -8.16 -4.31 27.27
C ILE A 28 -6.79 -4.77 27.77
N LYS A 29 -6.69 -5.04 29.09
CA LYS A 29 -5.45 -5.47 29.75
C LYS A 29 -5.27 -6.98 29.88
N CYS A 30 -6.15 -7.80 29.27
CA CYS A 30 -6.09 -9.24 29.38
C CYS A 30 -5.04 -9.85 28.43
N ASN A 31 -4.10 -10.65 28.99
CA ASN A 31 -3.03 -11.30 28.23
C ASN A 31 -3.43 -12.64 27.59
N LYS A 32 -4.61 -13.17 27.94
CA LYS A 32 -5.12 -14.47 27.45
C LYS A 32 -6.02 -14.33 26.22
N ILE A 33 -6.31 -13.09 25.79
CA ILE A 33 -7.18 -12.80 24.65
C ILE A 33 -6.33 -12.60 23.41
N LEU A 34 -6.70 -13.26 22.31
CA LEU A 34 -6.13 -13.01 20.99
C LEU A 34 -6.75 -11.71 20.43
N LYS A 35 -5.92 -10.76 20.11
CA LYS A 35 -6.35 -9.44 19.61
C LYS A 35 -6.18 -9.37 18.10
N LEU A 36 -7.23 -9.03 17.39
CA LEU A 36 -7.21 -8.74 15.95
C LEU A 36 -7.48 -7.24 15.74
N TYR A 37 -6.51 -6.54 15.18
CA TYR A 37 -6.58 -5.09 14.98
C TYR A 37 -7.27 -4.72 13.66
N LYS A 38 -8.10 -3.68 13.69
CA LYS A 38 -8.69 -3.09 12.49
C LYS A 38 -7.73 -2.08 11.84
N PRO A 39 -7.74 -1.96 10.51
CA PRO A 39 -8.34 -2.89 9.56
C PRO A 39 -7.61 -4.24 9.56
N PHE A 40 -8.32 -5.34 9.36
CA PHE A 40 -7.71 -6.67 9.30
C PHE A 40 -7.89 -7.30 7.91
N TYR A 41 -6.89 -8.02 7.48
CA TYR A 41 -6.81 -8.71 6.20
C TYR A 41 -6.75 -10.22 6.43
N VAL A 42 -6.82 -10.98 5.34
CA VAL A 42 -6.85 -12.46 5.41
C VAL A 42 -5.63 -13.01 6.15
N LEU A 43 -4.43 -12.48 5.90
CA LEU A 43 -3.20 -13.01 6.50
C LEU A 43 -3.17 -12.94 8.04
N PRO A 44 -3.48 -11.82 8.71
CA PRO A 44 -3.62 -11.77 10.16
C PRO A 44 -4.66 -12.75 10.72
N VAL A 45 -5.76 -12.98 10.01
CA VAL A 45 -6.80 -13.96 10.41
C VAL A 45 -6.25 -15.38 10.29
N VAL A 46 -5.58 -15.72 9.20
CA VAL A 46 -4.96 -17.04 8.99
C VAL A 46 -3.88 -17.33 10.04
N ASN A 47 -3.01 -16.37 10.34
CA ASN A 47 -1.97 -16.51 11.37
C ASN A 47 -2.59 -16.74 12.75
N LEU A 48 -3.68 -16.04 13.06
CA LEU A 48 -4.42 -16.22 14.29
C LEU A 48 -5.03 -17.63 14.41
N LEU A 49 -5.65 -18.14 13.34
CA LEU A 49 -6.22 -19.48 13.28
C LEU A 49 -5.17 -20.59 13.36
N ASN A 50 -3.96 -20.32 12.88
CA ASN A 50 -2.81 -21.23 12.99
C ASN A 50 -2.11 -21.19 14.38
N GLY A 51 -2.68 -20.45 15.34
CA GLY A 51 -2.09 -20.29 16.67
C GLY A 51 -0.87 -19.35 16.73
N GLU A 52 -0.58 -18.66 15.63
CA GLU A 52 0.40 -17.59 15.59
C GLU A 52 -0.28 -16.34 16.15
N SER A 53 -0.04 -16.06 17.43
CA SER A 53 -0.54 -14.81 18.03
C SER A 53 -0.06 -13.61 17.23
N SER A 54 -0.99 -12.76 16.81
CA SER A 54 -0.69 -11.45 16.22
C SER A 54 0.02 -10.61 17.29
N ARG A 55 1.28 -10.94 17.59
CA ARG A 55 2.11 -10.07 18.40
C ARG A 55 2.18 -8.77 17.62
N LYS A 56 1.72 -7.68 18.25
CA LYS A 56 2.22 -6.36 17.85
C LYS A 56 3.73 -6.53 17.71
N THR A 57 4.21 -6.60 16.49
CA THR A 57 5.63 -6.43 16.25
C THR A 57 5.93 -4.95 16.44
N SER A 58 5.82 -4.53 17.72
CA SER A 58 6.27 -3.21 18.18
C SER A 58 7.79 -3.05 18.03
N ASN A 59 8.45 -4.06 17.46
CA ASN A 59 9.85 -4.09 17.11
C ASN A 59 10.13 -4.74 15.74
N SER A 60 9.17 -4.78 14.80
CA SER A 60 9.57 -4.95 13.41
C SER A 60 10.43 -3.73 13.09
N LYS A 61 11.73 -3.95 12.93
CA LYS A 61 12.61 -2.96 12.31
C LYS A 61 11.88 -2.50 11.06
N ARG A 62 11.29 -1.29 11.09
CA ARG A 62 10.59 -0.76 9.92
C ARG A 62 11.55 -0.87 8.77
N PHE A 63 11.15 -1.58 7.73
CA PHE A 63 11.91 -1.63 6.50
C PHE A 63 12.21 -0.18 6.10
N VAL A 64 13.46 0.12 5.81
CA VAL A 64 13.89 1.43 5.31
C VAL A 64 14.74 1.23 4.07
N ALA A 65 14.49 2.03 3.04
CA ALA A 65 15.16 1.96 1.77
C ALA A 65 15.67 3.35 1.33
N PRO A 66 16.69 3.91 2.02
CA PRO A 66 17.14 5.28 1.79
C PRO A 66 17.79 5.49 0.41
N ASN A 67 18.18 4.42 -0.26
CA ASN A 67 18.73 4.47 -1.61
C ASN A 67 17.66 4.29 -2.69
N ALA A 68 16.50 3.74 -2.35
CA ALA A 68 15.40 3.57 -3.28
C ALA A 68 14.85 4.93 -3.72
N ARG A 69 14.49 5.02 -5.00
CA ARG A 69 13.91 6.20 -5.64
C ARG A 69 12.61 5.83 -6.31
N ILE A 70 11.55 6.52 -5.93
CA ILE A 70 10.20 6.28 -6.44
C ILE A 70 9.68 7.54 -7.14
N LEU A 71 9.07 7.35 -8.31
CA LEU A 71 8.30 8.37 -9.00
C LEU A 71 6.81 8.15 -8.70
N VAL A 72 6.12 9.20 -8.26
CA VAL A 72 4.66 9.19 -8.06
C VAL A 72 4.04 10.20 -9.00
N VAL A 73 3.13 9.75 -9.85
CA VAL A 73 2.48 10.55 -10.89
C VAL A 73 0.98 10.60 -10.62
N ASP A 74 0.45 11.79 -10.44
CA ASP A 74 -0.98 12.04 -10.19
C ASP A 74 -1.28 13.51 -10.47
N ASP A 75 -2.33 13.85 -11.19
CA ASP A 75 -2.69 15.23 -11.51
C ASP A 75 -3.19 16.00 -10.29
N ASN A 76 -3.57 15.31 -9.22
CA ASN A 76 -4.02 15.90 -7.98
C ASN A 76 -2.87 15.95 -6.95
N GLU A 77 -2.41 17.16 -6.63
CA GLU A 77 -1.37 17.39 -5.62
C GLU A 77 -1.69 16.81 -4.23
N ILE A 78 -2.98 16.68 -3.87
CA ILE A 78 -3.38 16.10 -2.59
C ILE A 78 -3.02 14.61 -2.58
N ASN A 79 -3.29 13.88 -3.67
CA ASN A 79 -2.93 12.48 -3.80
C ASN A 79 -1.40 12.29 -3.72
N LEU A 80 -0.63 13.15 -4.39
CA LEU A 80 0.84 13.15 -4.31
C LEU A 80 1.33 13.34 -2.86
N LYS A 81 0.73 14.27 -2.11
CA LYS A 81 1.05 14.51 -0.69
C LYS A 81 0.68 13.32 0.18
N VAL A 82 -0.45 12.67 -0.06
CA VAL A 82 -0.89 11.47 0.67
C VAL A 82 0.11 10.33 0.47
N VAL A 83 0.39 9.94 -0.78
CA VAL A 83 1.32 8.85 -1.08
C VAL A 83 2.73 9.16 -0.55
N SER A 84 3.20 10.38 -0.72
CA SER A 84 4.49 10.82 -0.17
C SER A 84 4.54 10.73 1.36
N GLY A 85 3.44 11.09 2.03
CA GLY A 85 3.30 10.98 3.49
C GLY A 85 3.35 9.53 3.97
N LEU A 86 2.65 8.62 3.26
CA LEU A 86 2.64 7.19 3.54
C LEU A 86 4.02 6.54 3.40
N LEU A 87 4.80 6.95 2.41
CA LEU A 87 6.13 6.41 2.12
C LEU A 87 7.26 7.05 2.96
N LYS A 88 7.03 8.20 3.57
CA LYS A 88 8.04 8.93 4.37
C LYS A 88 8.70 8.09 5.48
N PRO A 89 7.98 7.23 6.24
CA PRO A 89 8.59 6.40 7.28
C PRO A 89 9.66 5.42 6.77
N TYR A 90 9.61 5.06 5.48
CA TYR A 90 10.55 4.13 4.83
C TYR A 90 11.84 4.82 4.35
N LYS A 91 11.96 6.15 4.52
CA LYS A 91 13.11 6.98 4.11
C LYS A 91 13.43 6.92 2.62
N ILE A 92 12.46 6.56 1.79
CA ILE A 92 12.58 6.46 0.33
C ILE A 92 12.68 7.87 -0.28
N LYS A 93 13.47 8.01 -1.33
CA LYS A 93 13.55 9.25 -2.12
C LYS A 93 12.36 9.31 -3.07
N ILE A 94 11.42 10.21 -2.79
CA ILE A 94 10.19 10.36 -3.58
C ILE A 94 10.35 11.56 -4.50
N VAL A 95 10.03 11.35 -5.76
CA VAL A 95 9.88 12.39 -6.77
C VAL A 95 8.43 12.35 -7.24
N THR A 96 7.80 13.50 -7.39
CA THR A 96 6.40 13.61 -7.82
C THR A 96 6.31 14.23 -9.20
N ALA A 97 5.30 13.88 -9.97
CA ALA A 97 4.94 14.51 -11.23
C ALA A 97 3.43 14.73 -11.29
N THR A 98 3.00 15.85 -11.84
CA THR A 98 1.58 16.25 -11.92
C THR A 98 0.95 15.91 -13.27
N SER A 99 1.69 15.32 -14.19
CA SER A 99 1.20 14.90 -15.52
C SER A 99 2.05 13.80 -16.12
N GLY A 100 1.52 13.12 -17.14
CA GLY A 100 2.25 12.13 -17.91
C GLY A 100 3.48 12.73 -18.62
N ALA A 101 3.37 13.97 -19.13
CA ALA A 101 4.49 14.67 -19.77
C ALA A 101 5.63 14.93 -18.79
N GLU A 102 5.32 15.46 -17.60
CA GLU A 102 6.32 15.70 -16.56
C GLU A 102 6.96 14.37 -16.07
N ALA A 103 6.17 13.28 -16.03
CA ALA A 103 6.71 11.97 -15.70
C ALA A 103 7.72 11.46 -16.73
N LEU A 104 7.45 11.68 -18.03
CA LEU A 104 8.37 11.32 -19.11
C LEU A 104 9.70 12.08 -19.01
N ASP A 105 9.67 13.38 -18.71
CA ASP A 105 10.88 14.18 -18.53
C ASP A 105 11.68 13.69 -17.32
N LYS A 106 11.01 13.46 -16.19
CA LYS A 106 11.68 13.02 -14.96
C LYS A 106 12.31 11.64 -15.06
N ILE A 107 11.68 10.71 -15.78
CA ILE A 107 12.21 9.36 -15.94
C ILE A 107 13.41 9.32 -16.90
N GLU A 108 13.58 10.32 -17.78
CA GLU A 108 14.77 10.49 -18.60
C GLU A 108 15.97 11.00 -17.80
N ASP A 109 15.71 11.91 -16.89
CA ASP A 109 16.75 12.50 -16.06
C ASP A 109 17.33 11.56 -15.01
N LYS A 110 16.51 10.62 -14.50
CA LYS A 110 16.85 9.79 -13.35
C LYS A 110 16.21 8.41 -13.44
N ASN A 111 16.96 7.40 -13.03
CA ASN A 111 16.39 6.06 -12.84
C ASN A 111 15.60 5.98 -11.54
N PHE A 112 14.46 5.33 -11.62
CA PHE A 112 13.58 5.01 -10.49
C PHE A 112 13.51 3.49 -10.32
N ASP A 113 13.34 3.05 -9.07
CA ASP A 113 13.16 1.63 -8.76
C ASP A 113 11.69 1.20 -8.94
N ILE A 114 10.75 2.14 -8.75
CA ILE A 114 9.31 1.94 -8.94
C ILE A 114 8.68 3.25 -9.41
N VAL A 115 7.64 3.13 -10.25
CA VAL A 115 6.77 4.24 -10.66
C VAL A 115 5.34 3.93 -10.23
N PHE A 116 4.74 4.80 -9.45
CA PHE A 116 3.29 4.81 -9.20
C PHE A 116 2.64 5.79 -10.17
N MET A 117 1.70 5.33 -10.97
CA MET A 117 1.10 6.07 -12.07
C MET A 117 -0.41 6.16 -11.91
N ASP A 118 -0.95 7.35 -11.80
CA ASP A 118 -2.40 7.51 -11.89
C ASP A 118 -2.92 7.06 -13.25
N HIS A 119 -4.05 6.36 -13.23
CA HIS A 119 -4.71 5.93 -14.46
C HIS A 119 -5.32 7.11 -15.22
N MET A 120 -6.04 7.98 -14.50
CA MET A 120 -6.84 9.06 -15.10
C MET A 120 -6.17 10.41 -14.90
N MET A 121 -5.48 10.89 -15.93
CA MET A 121 -4.87 12.21 -15.95
C MET A 121 -5.32 12.99 -17.21
N PRO A 122 -5.42 14.32 -17.14
CA PRO A 122 -5.68 15.16 -18.32
C PRO A 122 -4.60 15.03 -19.39
N GLU A 123 -4.94 15.26 -20.63
CA GLU A 123 -4.08 15.27 -21.81
C GLU A 123 -3.41 13.94 -22.15
N MET A 124 -2.76 13.30 -21.19
CA MET A 124 -2.07 12.02 -21.34
C MET A 124 -2.35 11.14 -20.13
N ASP A 125 -3.15 10.09 -20.31
CA ASP A 125 -3.49 9.14 -19.26
C ASP A 125 -2.31 8.23 -18.87
N GLY A 126 -2.50 7.43 -17.81
CA GLY A 126 -1.47 6.54 -17.31
C GLY A 126 -1.09 5.44 -18.28
N VAL A 127 -2.04 4.95 -19.13
CA VAL A 127 -1.79 3.90 -20.12
C VAL A 127 -0.95 4.45 -21.26
N GLU A 128 -1.28 5.63 -21.75
CA GLU A 128 -0.49 6.28 -22.80
C GLU A 128 0.92 6.63 -22.32
N THR A 129 1.02 7.14 -21.08
CA THR A 129 2.31 7.45 -20.44
C THR A 129 3.17 6.18 -20.33
N LEU A 130 2.60 5.07 -19.87
CA LEU A 130 3.27 3.77 -19.83
C LEU A 130 3.78 3.35 -21.20
N LYS A 131 2.93 3.41 -22.24
CA LYS A 131 3.31 3.03 -23.62
C LYS A 131 4.47 3.88 -24.14
N ARG A 132 4.47 5.18 -23.86
CA ARG A 132 5.57 6.09 -24.24
C ARG A 132 6.86 5.75 -23.50
N ILE A 133 6.80 5.40 -22.20
CA ILE A 133 7.96 4.94 -21.44
C ILE A 133 8.52 3.64 -22.04
N ARG A 134 7.67 2.63 -22.29
CA ARG A 134 8.08 1.32 -22.80
C ARG A 134 8.66 1.38 -24.22
N ASN A 135 8.24 2.36 -25.02
CA ASN A 135 8.75 2.56 -26.38
C ASN A 135 10.14 3.21 -26.45
N LYS A 136 10.68 3.70 -25.32
CA LYS A 136 12.03 4.24 -25.28
C LYS A 136 13.08 3.14 -25.50
N ASN A 137 14.18 3.50 -26.17
CA ASN A 137 15.17 2.52 -26.62
C ASN A 137 16.25 2.22 -25.55
N ASN A 138 15.82 1.81 -24.33
CA ASN A 138 16.70 1.39 -23.26
C ASN A 138 16.01 0.27 -22.46
N LEU A 139 16.80 -0.72 -22.01
CA LEU A 139 16.33 -1.86 -21.21
C LEU A 139 15.65 -1.39 -19.90
N TYR A 140 16.21 -0.38 -19.25
CA TYR A 140 15.62 0.22 -18.04
C TYR A 140 14.15 0.59 -18.22
N TYR A 141 13.79 1.27 -19.31
CA TYR A 141 12.39 1.67 -19.56
C TYR A 141 11.46 0.49 -19.85
N LYS A 142 12.00 -0.64 -20.29
CA LYS A 142 11.22 -1.87 -20.49
C LYS A 142 10.97 -2.64 -19.21
N GLU A 143 11.87 -2.52 -18.22
CA GLU A 143 11.87 -3.34 -17.02
C GLU A 143 11.40 -2.59 -15.76
N VAL A 144 11.53 -1.25 -15.71
CA VAL A 144 11.13 -0.48 -14.51
C VAL A 144 9.69 -0.82 -14.12
N PRO A 145 9.43 -1.25 -12.87
CA PRO A 145 8.07 -1.56 -12.42
C PRO A 145 7.20 -0.30 -12.43
N ILE A 146 6.06 -0.38 -13.12
CA ILE A 146 5.05 0.70 -13.14
C ILE A 146 3.76 0.13 -12.60
N ILE A 147 3.32 0.65 -11.48
CA ILE A 147 2.13 0.25 -10.74
C ILE A 147 1.06 1.30 -10.96
N VAL A 148 -0.12 0.89 -11.44
CA VAL A 148 -1.20 1.84 -11.67
C VAL A 148 -1.96 2.13 -10.38
N LEU A 149 -2.27 3.40 -10.14
CA LEU A 149 -3.19 3.88 -9.12
C LEU A 149 -4.54 4.17 -9.78
N THR A 150 -5.64 3.61 -9.29
CA THR A 150 -6.95 3.80 -9.91
C THR A 150 -8.07 3.95 -8.90
N ALA A 151 -9.01 4.83 -9.17
CA ALA A 151 -10.27 4.93 -8.41
C ALA A 151 -11.27 3.81 -8.78
N ASN A 152 -11.04 3.12 -9.90
CA ASN A 152 -11.94 2.11 -10.43
C ASN A 152 -11.37 0.70 -10.22
N ALA A 153 -11.74 0.05 -9.11
CA ALA A 153 -11.33 -1.30 -8.74
C ALA A 153 -12.44 -2.33 -9.00
N VAL A 154 -13.11 -2.25 -10.16
CA VAL A 154 -14.13 -3.23 -10.55
C VAL A 154 -13.52 -4.59 -10.86
N ALA A 155 -14.33 -5.65 -10.79
CA ALA A 155 -13.91 -6.99 -11.17
C ALA A 155 -13.33 -7.00 -12.60
N GLY A 156 -12.12 -7.56 -12.77
CA GLY A 156 -11.40 -7.60 -14.05
C GLY A 156 -10.50 -6.39 -14.32
N ALA A 157 -10.51 -5.33 -13.51
CA ALA A 157 -9.65 -4.18 -13.70
C ALA A 157 -8.16 -4.56 -13.61
N ARG A 158 -7.82 -5.46 -12.70
CA ARG A 158 -6.44 -5.95 -12.54
C ARG A 158 -5.92 -6.60 -13.81
N GLU A 159 -6.69 -7.53 -14.37
CA GLU A 159 -6.34 -8.24 -15.60
C GLU A 159 -6.21 -7.29 -16.80
N MET A 160 -7.06 -6.26 -16.85
CA MET A 160 -6.99 -5.23 -17.87
C MET A 160 -5.66 -4.45 -17.79
N PHE A 161 -5.30 -3.95 -16.61
CA PHE A 161 -4.06 -3.19 -16.44
C PHE A 161 -2.80 -4.03 -16.65
N LEU A 162 -2.80 -5.30 -16.24
CA LEU A 162 -1.69 -6.21 -16.51
C LEU A 162 -1.52 -6.45 -18.02
N LYS A 163 -2.61 -6.57 -18.80
CA LYS A 163 -2.57 -6.69 -20.26
C LYS A 163 -2.03 -5.43 -20.94
N GLU A 164 -2.29 -4.25 -20.37
CA GLU A 164 -1.73 -2.99 -20.89
C GLU A 164 -0.23 -2.85 -20.59
N GLY A 165 0.34 -3.68 -19.70
CA GLY A 165 1.77 -3.71 -19.38
C GLY A 165 2.17 -3.12 -18.03
N PHE A 166 1.20 -2.80 -17.17
CA PHE A 166 1.49 -2.51 -15.76
C PHE A 166 1.88 -3.80 -15.04
N GLN A 167 2.72 -3.69 -14.02
CA GLN A 167 3.14 -4.84 -13.21
C GLN A 167 2.13 -5.17 -12.11
N GLU A 168 1.45 -4.16 -11.60
CA GLU A 168 0.40 -4.35 -10.57
C GLU A 168 -0.54 -3.14 -10.58
N PHE A 169 -1.65 -3.24 -9.84
CA PHE A 169 -2.57 -2.13 -9.63
C PHE A 169 -2.87 -1.92 -8.15
N ILE A 170 -3.14 -0.68 -7.76
CA ILE A 170 -3.57 -0.31 -6.42
C ILE A 170 -4.81 0.56 -6.53
N SER A 171 -5.86 0.19 -5.80
CA SER A 171 -7.07 1.00 -5.71
C SER A 171 -6.86 2.24 -4.84
N LYS A 172 -7.37 3.37 -5.28
CA LYS A 172 -7.49 4.56 -4.43
C LYS A 172 -8.73 4.45 -3.51
N PRO A 173 -8.68 4.90 -2.25
CA PRO A 173 -7.56 5.58 -1.60
C PRO A 173 -6.39 4.64 -1.30
N VAL A 174 -5.17 5.14 -1.51
CA VAL A 174 -3.94 4.36 -1.28
C VAL A 174 -3.73 4.18 0.23
N GLU A 175 -3.62 2.93 0.67
CA GLU A 175 -3.38 2.56 2.07
C GLU A 175 -1.99 1.95 2.25
N LEU A 176 -1.38 2.19 3.43
CA LEU A 176 -0.04 1.67 3.80
C LEU A 176 0.11 0.14 3.70
N THR A 177 -1.01 -0.56 3.80
CA THR A 177 -1.06 -2.04 3.79
C THR A 177 -0.99 -2.63 2.39
N VAL A 178 -1.11 -1.79 1.38
CA VAL A 178 -1.12 -2.18 -0.04
C VAL A 178 0.13 -1.69 -0.78
N LEU A 179 0.80 -0.67 -0.22
CA LEU A 179 2.09 -0.15 -0.71
C LEU A 179 3.25 -1.00 -0.21
#